data_7aa4ea11452f1c16961665204319e1d7
#
_entry.id   7aa4ea11452f1c16961665204319e1d7
#
_cell.length_a   1.000
_cell.length_b   1.000
_cell.length_c   1.000
_cell.angle_alpha   90.00
_cell.angle_beta   90.00
_cell.angle_gamma   90.00
#
_symmetry.space_group_name_H-M   'P 1'
#
loop_
_entity.id
_entity.type
_entity.pdbx_description
1 polymer ?
#
loop_
_entity_poly.entity_id
_entity_poly.type
_entity_poly.pdbx_seq_one_letter_code
_entity_poly.pdbx_strand_id
1 'polypeptide(L)'
;MITRALVGDAYTPVNATEVAYLPQALIEIDASGRIDRVTPADDPTYAARLKAAEVQHLVEHLPADQVIWPGFVDLHVHAPQWPQAGLALDKPLAAWLNDYTFPLEAKYAELAFAKRVYHELVHELLSQGTTTVLFFGTIHTAANLELARQCMQQGLRAAIGRVAMDNPDQTPDYYRDASADEAVAATERFIHQLKALGAENPLAPLSVITPRFVPSCSDEALAGLGRLARQYDLPIQTHVSESNWEHQYAIDRFGMHDAAVLDHFGLLTEKAVLAHGTQLAPKDQALLRERGSALAHCPISNAYFGNGVLPVQELLAAGNQVGLGTDISGGYSPSLYDNLRHAVALSQVRNDGVTTQDAGAVGSRISMTTAFYLATLGGARALHLPVGQVQAGCLADLQVVSDRFTRPAESPQDRFERLMYQTTARELRQVIVHGETVIDHAG
;
A
#
# COMPACT_ATOMS: atom_id res chain seq x y z
N MET A 1 14.69 16.41 -20.48
CA MET A 1 13.88 17.49 -21.10
C MET A 1 12.58 17.55 -20.33
N ILE A 2 12.16 18.73 -19.89
CA ILE A 2 10.88 18.93 -19.20
C ILE A 2 9.74 18.76 -20.20
N THR A 3 8.71 18.05 -19.81
CA THR A 3 7.51 17.78 -20.64
C THR A 3 6.23 18.33 -20.01
N ARG A 4 6.22 18.61 -18.72
CA ARG A 4 5.10 19.18 -17.97
C ARG A 4 5.60 19.97 -16.77
N ALA A 5 4.87 20.97 -16.37
CA ALA A 5 5.10 21.71 -15.12
C ALA A 5 3.77 22.04 -14.44
N LEU A 6 3.70 21.88 -13.13
CA LEU A 6 2.57 22.26 -12.30
C LEU A 6 2.96 23.44 -11.42
N VAL A 7 2.06 24.41 -11.27
CA VAL A 7 2.22 25.53 -10.34
C VAL A 7 1.07 25.56 -9.35
N GLY A 8 1.38 25.45 -8.07
CA GLY A 8 0.38 25.45 -7.02
C GLY A 8 0.96 25.23 -5.64
N ASP A 9 0.11 25.31 -4.63
CA ASP A 9 0.46 24.93 -3.26
C ASP A 9 0.69 23.44 -3.17
N ALA A 10 1.77 23.01 -2.53
CA ALA A 10 2.03 21.59 -2.34
C ALA A 10 2.41 21.25 -0.89
N TYR A 11 2.13 20.02 -0.52
CA TYR A 11 2.58 19.41 0.74
C TYR A 11 3.38 18.14 0.43
N THR A 12 4.47 17.92 1.17
CA THR A 12 5.30 16.72 1.02
C THR A 12 5.75 16.21 2.38
N PRO A 13 5.69 14.88 2.63
CA PRO A 13 6.21 14.33 3.87
C PRO A 13 7.74 14.41 3.87
N VAL A 14 8.32 14.92 4.95
CA VAL A 14 9.77 14.93 5.19
C VAL A 14 10.17 13.67 5.97
N ASN A 15 9.42 13.37 6.99
CA ASN A 15 9.54 12.20 7.84
C ASN A 15 8.21 11.91 8.57
N ALA A 16 8.20 10.97 9.52
CA ALA A 16 6.98 10.57 10.24
C ALA A 16 6.38 11.68 11.15
N THR A 17 7.09 12.75 11.39
CA THR A 17 6.68 13.84 12.30
C THR A 17 6.62 15.22 11.63
N GLU A 18 6.94 15.30 10.34
CA GLU A 18 7.08 16.56 9.63
C GLU A 18 6.53 16.48 8.21
N VAL A 19 5.70 17.46 7.85
CA VAL A 19 5.22 17.74 6.49
C VAL A 19 5.68 19.13 6.09
N ALA A 20 6.36 19.25 4.97
CA ALA A 20 6.74 20.55 4.40
C ALA A 20 5.59 21.11 3.56
N TYR A 21 5.32 22.39 3.71
CA TYR A 21 4.45 23.19 2.86
C TYR A 21 5.29 23.95 1.84
N LEU A 22 4.93 23.86 0.58
CA LEU A 22 5.61 24.47 -0.56
C LEU A 22 4.63 25.45 -1.26
N PRO A 23 4.62 26.74 -0.87
CA PRO A 23 3.67 27.70 -1.42
C PRO A 23 3.96 27.99 -2.89
N GLN A 24 2.94 27.90 -3.74
CA GLN A 24 3.00 28.19 -5.17
C GLN A 24 4.24 27.60 -5.87
N ALA A 25 4.60 26.37 -5.52
CA ALA A 25 5.79 25.71 -6.04
C ALA A 25 5.64 25.42 -7.53
N LEU A 26 6.72 25.63 -8.28
CA LEU A 26 6.87 25.15 -9.66
C LEU A 26 7.47 23.73 -9.62
N ILE A 27 6.68 22.74 -10.02
CA ILE A 27 7.04 21.31 -10.06
C ILE A 27 7.26 20.94 -11.53
N GLU A 28 8.50 20.73 -11.92
CA GLU A 28 8.90 20.41 -13.31
C GLU A 28 9.08 18.90 -13.46
N ILE A 29 8.42 18.32 -14.44
CA ILE A 29 8.40 16.87 -14.71
C ILE A 29 9.08 16.61 -16.05
N ASP A 30 10.00 15.65 -16.09
CA ASP A 30 10.74 15.28 -17.28
C ASP A 30 10.06 14.15 -18.08
N ALA A 31 10.60 13.88 -19.27
CA ALA A 31 10.09 12.85 -20.18
C ALA A 31 10.18 11.42 -19.65
N SER A 32 10.86 11.20 -18.54
CA SER A 32 10.90 9.90 -17.85
C SER A 32 9.87 9.79 -16.73
N GLY A 33 8.94 10.75 -16.63
CA GLY A 33 7.91 10.81 -15.61
C GLY A 33 8.44 11.14 -14.21
N ARG A 34 9.65 11.74 -14.11
CA ARG A 34 10.25 12.14 -12.83
C ARG A 34 10.08 13.62 -12.58
N ILE A 35 9.99 13.98 -11.32
CA ILE A 35 10.15 15.37 -10.88
C ILE A 35 11.63 15.72 -11.05
N ASP A 36 11.93 16.52 -12.06
CA ASP A 36 13.28 17.05 -12.32
C ASP A 36 13.68 18.06 -11.25
N ARG A 37 12.71 18.94 -10.89
CA ARG A 37 12.92 20.00 -9.92
C ARG A 37 11.62 20.45 -9.28
N VAL A 38 11.74 20.86 -8.02
CA VAL A 38 10.71 21.63 -7.30
C VAL A 38 11.34 22.96 -6.94
N THR A 39 10.75 24.06 -7.43
CA THR A 39 11.24 25.43 -7.19
C THR A 39 10.17 26.18 -6.36
N PRO A 40 10.46 26.51 -5.10
CA PRO A 40 9.56 27.35 -4.29
C PRO A 40 9.42 28.76 -4.86
N ALA A 41 8.29 29.43 -4.59
CA ALA A 41 8.00 30.75 -5.14
C ALA A 41 8.99 31.86 -4.69
N ASP A 42 9.64 31.68 -3.56
CA ASP A 42 10.67 32.59 -3.02
C ASP A 42 12.10 32.31 -3.52
N ASP A 43 12.29 31.24 -4.33
CA ASP A 43 13.59 30.94 -4.95
C ASP A 43 13.93 32.03 -6.00
N PRO A 44 15.16 32.60 -5.97
CA PRO A 44 15.57 33.63 -6.92
C PRO A 44 15.46 33.22 -8.40
N THR A 45 15.47 31.93 -8.69
CA THR A 45 15.37 31.39 -10.06
C THR A 45 13.93 31.15 -10.52
N TYR A 46 12.95 31.22 -9.61
CA TYR A 46 11.56 30.88 -9.87
C TYR A 46 10.97 31.57 -11.09
N ALA A 47 11.03 32.91 -11.11
CA ALA A 47 10.42 33.72 -12.18
C ALA A 47 11.03 33.41 -13.58
N ALA A 48 12.34 33.17 -13.64
CA ALA A 48 13.01 32.82 -14.87
C ALA A 48 12.64 31.42 -15.38
N ARG A 49 12.53 30.45 -14.45
CA ARG A 49 12.15 29.07 -14.77
C ARG A 49 10.69 29.00 -15.21
N LEU A 50 9.79 29.63 -14.44
CA LEU A 50 8.37 29.68 -14.77
C LEU A 50 8.17 30.27 -16.20
N LYS A 51 8.79 31.42 -16.50
CA LYS A 51 8.72 32.02 -17.83
C LYS A 51 9.24 31.08 -18.92
N ALA A 52 10.33 30.35 -18.66
CA ALA A 52 10.89 29.40 -19.63
C ALA A 52 9.92 28.25 -19.93
N ALA A 53 9.24 27.74 -18.92
CA ALA A 53 8.23 26.67 -19.04
C ALA A 53 6.94 27.20 -19.73
N GLU A 54 6.49 28.40 -19.38
CA GLU A 54 5.31 29.05 -20.01
C GLU A 54 5.50 29.28 -21.51
N VAL A 55 6.69 29.75 -21.94
CA VAL A 55 7.03 29.96 -23.38
C VAL A 55 6.92 28.64 -24.15
N GLN A 56 7.15 27.50 -23.49
CA GLN A 56 7.03 26.19 -24.10
C GLN A 56 5.62 25.59 -23.96
N HIS A 57 4.67 26.29 -23.35
CA HIS A 57 3.30 25.84 -23.07
C HIS A 57 3.22 24.55 -22.22
N LEU A 58 4.15 24.39 -21.27
CA LEU A 58 4.24 23.19 -20.42
C LEU A 58 3.54 23.37 -19.07
N VAL A 59 3.15 24.61 -18.72
CA VAL A 59 2.69 24.95 -17.36
C VAL A 59 1.19 24.79 -17.23
N GLU A 60 0.79 24.07 -16.20
CA GLU A 60 -0.56 24.03 -15.68
C GLU A 60 -0.60 24.80 -14.35
N HIS A 61 -1.31 25.93 -14.33
CA HIS A 61 -1.54 26.71 -13.13
C HIS A 61 -2.76 26.19 -12.40
N LEU A 62 -2.56 25.66 -11.20
CA LEU A 62 -3.69 25.21 -10.38
C LEU A 62 -4.43 26.36 -9.74
N PRO A 63 -5.78 26.30 -9.63
CA PRO A 63 -6.57 27.24 -8.84
C PRO A 63 -6.09 27.35 -7.39
N ALA A 64 -6.26 28.53 -6.78
CA ALA A 64 -5.81 28.79 -5.42
C ALA A 64 -6.46 27.89 -4.34
N ASP A 65 -7.61 27.30 -4.65
CA ASP A 65 -8.30 26.33 -3.82
C ASP A 65 -7.83 24.89 -4.03
N GLN A 66 -6.81 24.67 -4.84
CA GLN A 66 -6.25 23.34 -5.08
C GLN A 66 -4.86 23.20 -4.45
N VAL A 67 -4.56 21.96 -4.02
CA VAL A 67 -3.27 21.60 -3.43
C VAL A 67 -2.77 20.31 -4.07
N ILE A 68 -1.43 20.18 -4.12
CA ILE A 68 -0.73 19.00 -4.62
C ILE A 68 -0.12 18.26 -3.43
N TRP A 69 -0.23 16.94 -3.44
CA TRP A 69 0.59 16.07 -2.61
C TRP A 69 0.89 14.75 -3.29
N PRO A 70 1.81 13.93 -2.75
CA PRO A 70 2.13 12.62 -3.34
C PRO A 70 0.91 11.73 -3.48
N GLY A 71 0.89 10.94 -4.52
CA GLY A 71 0.00 9.79 -4.63
C GLY A 71 0.19 8.81 -3.48
N PHE A 72 -0.85 8.14 -3.07
CA PHE A 72 -0.80 7.17 -1.99
C PHE A 72 -0.18 5.85 -2.43
N VAL A 73 0.49 5.20 -1.47
CA VAL A 73 1.10 3.87 -1.60
C VAL A 73 0.35 2.91 -0.68
N ASP A 74 -0.42 2.00 -1.26
CA ASP A 74 -1.15 0.96 -0.55
C ASP A 74 -0.33 -0.33 -0.47
N LEU A 75 0.10 -0.68 0.73
CA LEU A 75 0.99 -1.82 0.96
C LEU A 75 0.29 -3.17 1.08
N HIS A 76 -1.05 -3.21 1.02
CA HIS A 76 -1.76 -4.47 1.21
C HIS A 76 -3.16 -4.43 0.62
N VAL A 77 -3.35 -5.11 -0.52
CA VAL A 77 -4.63 -5.21 -1.21
C VAL A 77 -4.81 -6.62 -1.75
N HIS A 78 -5.88 -7.31 -1.36
CA HIS A 78 -6.29 -8.57 -1.98
C HIS A 78 -7.16 -8.27 -3.21
N ALA A 79 -6.55 -8.16 -4.38
CA ALA A 79 -7.25 -7.82 -5.61
C ALA A 79 -8.48 -8.70 -5.90
N PRO A 80 -8.45 -10.04 -5.69
CA PRO A 80 -9.60 -10.90 -5.98
C PRO A 80 -10.76 -10.74 -4.99
N GLN A 81 -10.58 -10.03 -3.87
CA GLN A 81 -11.62 -9.90 -2.85
C GLN A 81 -12.50 -8.66 -3.05
N TRP A 82 -12.23 -7.82 -4.03
CA TRP A 82 -13.00 -6.61 -4.30
C TRP A 82 -14.53 -6.82 -4.34
N PRO A 83 -15.07 -7.88 -4.98
CA PRO A 83 -16.53 -8.08 -5.02
C PRO A 83 -17.20 -8.38 -3.68
N GLN A 84 -16.43 -8.68 -2.63
CA GLN A 84 -16.95 -8.94 -1.28
C GLN A 84 -16.67 -7.80 -0.30
N ALA A 85 -16.18 -6.64 -0.76
CA ALA A 85 -15.94 -5.48 0.10
C ALA A 85 -17.19 -5.11 0.91
N GLY A 86 -17.04 -5.03 2.23
CA GLY A 86 -18.14 -4.74 3.15
C GLY A 86 -19.05 -5.93 3.49
N LEU A 87 -18.77 -7.15 3.03
CA LEU A 87 -19.59 -8.32 3.32
C LEU A 87 -19.04 -9.14 4.51
N ALA A 88 -19.94 -9.43 5.45
CA ALA A 88 -19.73 -10.37 6.57
C ALA A 88 -18.51 -10.06 7.46
N LEU A 89 -18.19 -8.80 7.64
CA LEU A 89 -17.07 -8.33 8.47
C LEU A 89 -17.35 -8.48 9.99
N ASP A 90 -18.53 -8.94 10.36
CA ASP A 90 -18.91 -9.32 11.73
C ASP A 90 -18.60 -10.80 12.07
N LYS A 91 -18.03 -11.55 11.12
CA LYS A 91 -17.60 -12.94 11.32
C LYS A 91 -16.15 -13.03 11.79
N PRO A 92 -15.79 -14.09 12.57
CA PRO A 92 -14.39 -14.40 12.80
C PRO A 92 -13.61 -14.65 11.50
N LEU A 93 -12.33 -14.25 11.43
CA LEU A 93 -11.50 -14.34 10.24
C LEU A 93 -11.53 -15.73 9.57
N ALA A 94 -11.37 -16.82 10.33
CA ALA A 94 -11.36 -18.18 9.77
C ALA A 94 -12.70 -18.54 9.10
N ALA A 95 -13.83 -18.15 9.68
CA ALA A 95 -15.16 -18.37 9.07
C ALA A 95 -15.34 -17.51 7.82
N TRP A 96 -14.91 -16.25 7.87
CA TRP A 96 -14.96 -15.33 6.72
C TRP A 96 -14.13 -15.85 5.54
N LEU A 97 -12.92 -16.37 5.80
CA LEU A 97 -12.07 -16.97 4.76
C LEU A 97 -12.76 -18.16 4.08
N ASN A 98 -13.33 -19.09 4.86
CA ASN A 98 -13.91 -20.32 4.33
C ASN A 98 -15.26 -20.09 3.65
N ASP A 99 -16.13 -19.24 4.23
CA ASP A 99 -17.51 -19.07 3.75
C ASP A 99 -17.60 -18.08 2.55
N TYR A 100 -16.70 -17.10 2.47
CA TYR A 100 -16.77 -16.00 1.49
C TYR A 100 -15.53 -15.94 0.61
N THR A 101 -14.34 -15.87 1.19
CA THR A 101 -13.11 -15.52 0.47
C THR A 101 -12.65 -16.62 -0.47
N PHE A 102 -12.43 -17.84 0.00
CA PHE A 102 -11.96 -18.93 -0.86
C PHE A 102 -12.94 -19.27 -1.98
N PRO A 103 -14.28 -19.33 -1.74
CA PRO A 103 -15.24 -19.51 -2.81
C PRO A 103 -15.22 -18.40 -3.87
N LEU A 104 -14.97 -17.15 -3.47
CA LEU A 104 -14.86 -16.03 -4.40
C LEU A 104 -13.54 -16.10 -5.19
N GLU A 105 -12.42 -16.27 -4.53
CA GLU A 105 -11.09 -16.31 -5.14
C GLU A 105 -10.97 -17.46 -6.15
N ALA A 106 -11.62 -18.60 -5.92
CA ALA A 106 -11.66 -19.72 -6.84
C ALA A 106 -12.31 -19.37 -8.21
N LYS A 107 -13.24 -18.40 -8.24
CA LYS A 107 -13.90 -17.94 -9.50
C LYS A 107 -12.95 -17.28 -10.48
N TYR A 108 -11.77 -16.86 -10.03
CA TYR A 108 -10.76 -16.24 -10.89
C TYR A 108 -10.03 -17.23 -11.82
N ALA A 109 -10.33 -18.51 -11.74
CA ALA A 109 -10.06 -19.47 -12.81
C ALA A 109 -10.71 -19.05 -14.13
N GLU A 110 -11.85 -18.33 -14.07
CA GLU A 110 -12.54 -17.75 -15.22
C GLU A 110 -11.95 -16.36 -15.54
N LEU A 111 -11.17 -16.26 -16.61
CA LEU A 111 -10.46 -15.04 -16.99
C LEU A 111 -11.39 -13.86 -17.28
N ALA A 112 -12.59 -14.12 -17.83
CA ALA A 112 -13.60 -13.07 -18.11
C ALA A 112 -14.08 -12.42 -16.81
N PHE A 113 -14.25 -13.20 -15.73
CA PHE A 113 -14.58 -12.70 -14.41
C PHE A 113 -13.43 -11.83 -13.85
N ALA A 114 -12.20 -12.35 -13.89
CA ALA A 114 -11.02 -11.63 -13.44
C ALA A 114 -10.85 -10.28 -14.14
N LYS A 115 -10.99 -10.25 -15.48
CA LYS A 115 -10.86 -9.04 -16.28
C LYS A 115 -11.85 -7.94 -15.85
N ARG A 116 -13.11 -8.29 -15.64
CA ARG A 116 -14.15 -7.33 -15.22
C ARG A 116 -13.85 -6.77 -13.84
N VAL A 117 -13.59 -7.64 -12.88
CA VAL A 117 -13.36 -7.23 -11.49
C VAL A 117 -12.08 -6.38 -11.34
N TYR A 118 -11.00 -6.81 -11.97
CA TYR A 118 -9.73 -6.07 -11.88
C TYR A 118 -9.78 -4.72 -12.59
N HIS A 119 -10.55 -4.61 -13.67
CA HIS A 119 -10.81 -3.32 -14.32
C HIS A 119 -11.46 -2.33 -13.34
N GLU A 120 -12.52 -2.77 -12.66
CA GLU A 120 -13.27 -1.97 -11.67
C GLU A 120 -12.36 -1.59 -10.48
N LEU A 121 -11.65 -2.56 -9.89
CA LEU A 121 -10.77 -2.31 -8.74
C LEU A 121 -9.67 -1.29 -9.04
N VAL A 122 -8.97 -1.46 -10.17
CA VAL A 122 -7.85 -0.58 -10.55
C VAL A 122 -8.36 0.85 -10.74
N HIS A 123 -9.51 1.00 -11.41
CA HIS A 123 -10.15 2.32 -11.57
C HIS A 123 -10.54 2.94 -10.23
N GLU A 124 -11.13 2.15 -9.33
CA GLU A 124 -11.54 2.63 -8.02
C GLU A 124 -10.33 3.10 -7.18
N LEU A 125 -9.26 2.31 -7.10
CA LEU A 125 -8.05 2.68 -6.35
C LEU A 125 -7.45 3.99 -6.88
N LEU A 126 -7.32 4.14 -8.19
CA LEU A 126 -6.87 5.40 -8.81
C LEU A 126 -7.82 6.56 -8.47
N SER A 127 -9.15 6.35 -8.54
CA SER A 127 -10.15 7.37 -8.22
C SER A 127 -10.15 7.79 -6.74
N GLN A 128 -9.51 7.00 -5.86
CA GLN A 128 -9.29 7.31 -4.44
C GLN A 128 -7.91 7.92 -4.16
N GLY A 129 -7.11 8.20 -5.20
CA GLY A 129 -5.77 8.81 -5.07
C GLY A 129 -4.63 7.84 -4.79
N THR A 130 -4.87 6.53 -4.86
CA THR A 130 -3.84 5.52 -4.75
C THR A 130 -3.12 5.37 -6.09
N THR A 131 -1.80 5.59 -6.11
CA THR A 131 -0.96 5.55 -7.31
C THR A 131 -0.03 4.36 -7.38
N THR A 132 0.23 3.73 -6.22
CA THR A 132 1.11 2.55 -6.10
C THR A 132 0.45 1.52 -5.17
N VAL A 133 0.43 0.25 -5.58
CA VAL A 133 -0.21 -0.83 -4.82
C VAL A 133 0.64 -2.09 -4.78
N LEU A 134 0.68 -2.72 -3.60
CA LEU A 134 1.19 -4.07 -3.39
C LEU A 134 0.01 -5.04 -3.32
N PHE A 135 -0.17 -5.83 -4.39
CA PHE A 135 -1.31 -6.73 -4.55
C PHE A 135 -1.02 -8.18 -4.14
N PHE A 136 -1.87 -8.74 -3.30
CA PHE A 136 -2.11 -10.17 -3.25
C PHE A 136 -3.04 -10.54 -4.41
N GLY A 137 -2.57 -11.44 -5.29
CA GLY A 137 -3.39 -12.00 -6.37
C GLY A 137 -4.11 -13.28 -5.94
N THR A 138 -4.26 -14.21 -6.89
CA THR A 138 -4.82 -15.54 -6.68
C THR A 138 -3.77 -16.63 -6.91
N ILE A 139 -4.15 -17.90 -6.73
CA ILE A 139 -3.35 -19.05 -7.22
C ILE A 139 -3.36 -19.16 -8.76
N HIS A 140 -4.30 -18.47 -9.44
CA HIS A 140 -4.49 -18.54 -10.90
C HIS A 140 -3.58 -17.56 -11.63
N THR A 141 -2.49 -18.05 -12.20
CA THR A 141 -1.48 -17.23 -12.91
C THR A 141 -2.10 -16.35 -14.00
N ALA A 142 -3.04 -16.87 -14.79
CA ALA A 142 -3.67 -16.10 -15.87
C ALA A 142 -4.45 -14.88 -15.36
N ALA A 143 -5.13 -15.01 -14.22
CA ALA A 143 -5.82 -13.90 -13.57
C ALA A 143 -4.84 -12.83 -13.06
N ASN A 144 -3.72 -13.24 -12.46
CA ASN A 144 -2.71 -12.30 -11.97
C ASN A 144 -2.03 -11.53 -13.13
N LEU A 145 -1.83 -12.17 -14.28
CA LEU A 145 -1.35 -11.49 -15.49
C LEU A 145 -2.40 -10.52 -16.05
N GLU A 146 -3.68 -10.83 -15.91
CA GLU A 146 -4.75 -9.91 -16.29
C GLU A 146 -4.78 -8.68 -15.35
N LEU A 147 -4.59 -8.87 -14.03
CA LEU A 147 -4.41 -7.75 -13.09
C LEU A 147 -3.27 -6.84 -13.55
N ALA A 148 -2.14 -7.42 -13.93
CA ALA A 148 -1.01 -6.66 -14.45
C ALA A 148 -1.35 -5.85 -15.70
N ARG A 149 -2.12 -6.44 -16.64
CA ARG A 149 -2.59 -5.72 -17.83
C ARG A 149 -3.49 -4.54 -17.46
N GLN A 150 -4.44 -4.75 -16.53
CA GLN A 150 -5.33 -3.68 -16.08
C GLN A 150 -4.58 -2.54 -15.40
N CYS A 151 -3.57 -2.84 -14.57
CA CYS A 151 -2.70 -1.82 -13.97
C CYS A 151 -1.95 -1.01 -15.03
N MET A 152 -1.29 -1.66 -15.99
CA MET A 152 -0.58 -0.99 -17.06
C MET A 152 -1.49 -0.17 -17.98
N GLN A 153 -2.69 -0.67 -18.28
CA GLN A 153 -3.64 0.01 -19.17
C GLN A 153 -4.25 1.27 -18.55
N GLN A 154 -4.49 1.24 -17.24
CA GLN A 154 -5.11 2.37 -16.52
C GLN A 154 -4.08 3.29 -15.86
N GLY A 155 -2.81 2.92 -15.88
CA GLY A 155 -1.75 3.76 -15.35
C GLY A 155 -1.48 3.59 -13.85
N LEU A 156 -1.86 2.47 -13.22
CA LEU A 156 -1.56 2.18 -11.82
C LEU A 156 -0.19 1.52 -11.68
N ARG A 157 0.69 2.06 -10.84
CA ARG A 157 1.94 1.39 -10.47
C ARG A 157 1.66 0.21 -9.53
N ALA A 158 2.17 -0.97 -9.84
CA ALA A 158 1.84 -2.18 -9.10
C ALA A 158 3.04 -3.07 -8.79
N ALA A 159 3.00 -3.72 -7.64
CA ALA A 159 3.76 -4.91 -7.31
C ALA A 159 2.74 -6.04 -7.09
N ILE A 160 2.90 -7.18 -7.77
CA ILE A 160 1.88 -8.23 -7.81
C ILE A 160 2.49 -9.56 -7.41
N GLY A 161 1.85 -10.24 -6.46
CA GLY A 161 2.20 -11.58 -6.05
C GLY A 161 1.16 -12.62 -6.45
N ARG A 162 1.63 -13.73 -7.03
CA ARG A 162 0.83 -14.95 -7.11
C ARG A 162 0.78 -15.57 -5.72
N VAL A 163 -0.40 -15.74 -5.17
CA VAL A 163 -0.58 -16.42 -3.88
C VAL A 163 -0.18 -17.88 -4.01
N ALA A 164 0.71 -18.33 -3.14
CA ALA A 164 1.08 -19.72 -2.97
C ALA A 164 0.46 -20.27 -1.67
N MET A 165 -0.24 -21.39 -1.77
CA MET A 165 -0.81 -22.09 -0.63
C MET A 165 -1.10 -23.55 -1.00
N ASP A 166 -0.57 -24.49 -0.23
CA ASP A 166 -0.59 -25.93 -0.51
C ASP A 166 -0.94 -26.79 0.70
N ASN A 167 -1.11 -26.21 1.90
CA ASN A 167 -1.40 -26.96 3.11
C ASN A 167 -2.85 -27.47 3.12
N PRO A 168 -3.11 -28.79 3.01
CA PRO A 168 -4.46 -29.34 2.94
C PRO A 168 -5.27 -29.17 4.21
N ASP A 169 -4.61 -29.00 5.36
CA ASP A 169 -5.28 -28.89 6.65
C ASP A 169 -5.91 -27.50 6.87
N GLN A 170 -5.47 -26.49 6.09
CA GLN A 170 -5.84 -25.09 6.26
C GLN A 170 -6.39 -24.44 5.00
N THR A 171 -6.48 -25.18 3.90
CA THR A 171 -6.95 -24.67 2.61
C THR A 171 -7.91 -25.66 1.94
N PRO A 172 -8.97 -25.18 1.25
CA PRO A 172 -9.93 -26.07 0.61
C PRO A 172 -9.34 -26.73 -0.65
N ASP A 173 -9.79 -27.95 -0.94
CA ASP A 173 -9.32 -28.75 -2.09
C ASP A 173 -9.50 -28.04 -3.44
N TYR A 174 -10.56 -27.24 -3.56
CA TYR A 174 -10.90 -26.54 -4.80
C TYR A 174 -10.09 -25.26 -5.02
N TYR A 175 -9.35 -24.80 -4.00
CA TYR A 175 -8.59 -23.55 -4.08
C TYR A 175 -7.28 -23.65 -3.30
N ARG A 176 -6.34 -24.43 -3.81
CA ARG A 176 -4.95 -24.54 -3.35
C ARG A 176 -4.05 -25.08 -4.46
N ASP A 177 -2.76 -24.93 -4.30
CA ASP A 177 -1.77 -25.63 -5.13
C ASP A 177 -1.77 -27.13 -4.81
N ALA A 178 -1.54 -27.96 -5.80
CA ALA A 178 -1.61 -29.42 -5.64
C ALA A 178 -0.47 -29.96 -4.76
N SER A 179 0.63 -29.25 -4.65
CA SER A 179 1.80 -29.58 -3.84
C SER A 179 2.71 -28.35 -3.68
N ALA A 180 3.70 -28.46 -2.79
CA ALA A 180 4.77 -27.46 -2.64
C ALA A 180 5.54 -27.23 -3.95
N ASP A 181 5.89 -28.32 -4.66
CA ASP A 181 6.59 -28.23 -5.95
C ASP A 181 5.77 -27.46 -6.99
N GLU A 182 4.46 -27.68 -7.06
CA GLU A 182 3.59 -26.92 -7.96
C GLU A 182 3.46 -25.46 -7.52
N ALA A 183 3.31 -25.16 -6.22
CA ALA A 183 3.26 -23.80 -5.71
C ALA A 183 4.52 -22.99 -6.08
N VAL A 184 5.70 -23.59 -5.91
CA VAL A 184 7.00 -22.99 -6.24
C VAL A 184 7.15 -22.82 -7.76
N ALA A 185 6.89 -23.88 -8.54
CA ALA A 185 7.01 -23.85 -10.00
C ALA A 185 6.02 -22.87 -10.65
N ALA A 186 4.79 -22.81 -10.17
CA ALA A 186 3.79 -21.85 -10.65
C ALA A 186 4.17 -20.40 -10.31
N THR A 187 4.75 -20.15 -9.14
CA THR A 187 5.28 -18.85 -8.77
C THR A 187 6.45 -18.44 -9.69
N GLU A 188 7.37 -19.34 -9.97
CA GLU A 188 8.49 -19.09 -10.89
C GLU A 188 8.00 -18.81 -12.31
N ARG A 189 7.05 -19.60 -12.82
CA ARG A 189 6.40 -19.33 -14.13
C ARG A 189 5.74 -17.93 -14.16
N PHE A 190 5.06 -17.55 -13.10
CA PHE A 190 4.44 -16.22 -12.98
C PHE A 190 5.50 -15.11 -13.07
N ILE A 191 6.63 -15.22 -12.36
CA ILE A 191 7.73 -14.25 -12.40
C ILE A 191 8.20 -14.02 -13.85
N HIS A 192 8.46 -15.10 -14.58
CA HIS A 192 8.92 -15.01 -15.97
C HIS A 192 7.86 -14.41 -16.91
N GLN A 193 6.61 -14.82 -16.76
CA GLN A 193 5.52 -14.34 -17.60
C GLN A 193 5.19 -12.86 -17.33
N LEU A 194 5.22 -12.43 -16.05
CA LEU A 194 5.00 -11.03 -15.69
C LEU A 194 6.12 -10.12 -16.23
N LYS A 195 7.37 -10.56 -16.11
CA LYS A 195 8.52 -9.87 -16.68
C LYS A 195 8.41 -9.71 -18.19
N ALA A 196 8.02 -10.77 -18.89
CA ALA A 196 7.83 -10.73 -20.35
C ALA A 196 6.66 -9.82 -20.75
N LEU A 197 5.57 -9.83 -19.98
CA LEU A 197 4.39 -8.98 -20.22
C LEU A 197 4.70 -7.49 -20.10
N GLY A 198 5.57 -7.11 -19.15
CA GLY A 198 5.91 -5.72 -18.85
C GLY A 198 7.13 -5.17 -19.56
N ALA A 199 7.79 -5.94 -20.46
CA ALA A 199 9.16 -5.69 -20.92
C ALA A 199 9.46 -4.28 -21.47
N GLU A 200 8.47 -3.56 -22.02
CA GLU A 200 8.63 -2.22 -22.60
C GLU A 200 7.71 -1.16 -21.95
N ASN A 201 7.01 -1.52 -20.88
CA ASN A 201 6.07 -0.62 -20.22
C ASN A 201 6.75 0.10 -19.04
N PRO A 202 6.72 1.45 -18.95
CA PRO A 202 7.30 2.20 -17.84
C PRO A 202 6.62 1.89 -16.49
N LEU A 203 5.40 1.36 -16.53
CA LEU A 203 4.63 0.89 -15.37
C LEU A 203 4.60 -0.64 -15.27
N ALA A 204 5.63 -1.33 -15.82
CA ALA A 204 5.75 -2.78 -15.69
C ALA A 204 5.64 -3.21 -14.22
N PRO A 205 4.66 -4.06 -13.85
CA PRO A 205 4.50 -4.46 -12.46
C PRO A 205 5.69 -5.30 -11.96
N LEU A 206 6.06 -5.09 -10.71
CA LEU A 206 7.08 -5.88 -10.02
C LEU A 206 6.50 -7.22 -9.55
N SER A 207 7.21 -8.32 -9.77
CA SER A 207 6.85 -9.61 -9.19
C SER A 207 7.17 -9.66 -7.70
N VAL A 208 6.28 -10.27 -6.91
CA VAL A 208 6.43 -10.42 -5.46
C VAL A 208 6.22 -11.88 -5.06
N ILE A 209 7.10 -12.41 -4.23
CA ILE A 209 6.94 -13.74 -3.64
C ILE A 209 5.88 -13.67 -2.55
N THR A 210 4.83 -14.49 -2.66
CA THR A 210 3.63 -14.34 -1.84
C THR A 210 3.15 -15.69 -1.26
N PRO A 211 3.82 -16.24 -0.23
CA PRO A 211 3.16 -17.21 0.64
C PRO A 211 1.97 -16.50 1.28
N ARG A 212 0.76 -17.08 1.21
CA ARG A 212 -0.42 -16.39 1.76
C ARG A 212 -0.20 -16.04 3.24
N PHE A 213 0.16 -17.02 4.06
CA PHE A 213 0.58 -16.91 5.44
C PHE A 213 1.08 -18.28 5.95
N VAL A 214 1.69 -18.35 7.11
CA VAL A 214 2.29 -19.59 7.66
C VAL A 214 1.30 -20.76 7.70
N PRO A 215 0.03 -20.62 8.16
CA PRO A 215 -0.91 -21.73 8.17
C PRO A 215 -1.23 -22.34 6.81
N SER A 216 -1.28 -21.56 5.74
CA SER A 216 -1.71 -22.05 4.42
C SER A 216 -0.62 -22.72 3.60
N CYS A 217 0.63 -22.74 4.08
CA CYS A 217 1.78 -23.27 3.34
C CYS A 217 2.41 -24.45 4.08
N SER A 218 2.87 -25.46 3.32
CA SER A 218 3.76 -26.50 3.85
C SER A 218 5.17 -25.93 4.12
N ASP A 219 5.99 -26.65 4.88
CA ASP A 219 7.39 -26.30 5.15
C ASP A 219 8.19 -26.24 3.83
N GLU A 220 7.93 -27.20 2.95
CA GLU A 220 8.57 -27.31 1.64
C GLU A 220 8.22 -26.11 0.74
N ALA A 221 6.95 -25.67 0.76
CA ALA A 221 6.52 -24.49 0.02
C ALA A 221 7.17 -23.22 0.56
N LEU A 222 7.16 -22.99 1.88
CA LEU A 222 7.82 -21.85 2.52
C LEU A 222 9.31 -21.81 2.18
N ALA A 223 10.02 -22.97 2.30
CA ALA A 223 11.43 -23.07 1.97
C ALA A 223 11.70 -22.81 0.48
N GLY A 224 10.83 -23.32 -0.41
CA GLY A 224 10.92 -23.12 -1.86
C GLY A 224 10.75 -21.67 -2.25
N LEU A 225 9.76 -20.99 -1.69
CA LEU A 225 9.48 -19.57 -1.92
C LEU A 225 10.61 -18.68 -1.41
N GLY A 226 11.19 -18.98 -0.24
CA GLY A 226 12.38 -18.29 0.26
C GLY A 226 13.61 -18.47 -0.64
N ARG A 227 13.77 -19.64 -1.28
CA ARG A 227 14.82 -19.84 -2.30
C ARG A 227 14.56 -18.99 -3.54
N LEU A 228 13.33 -18.94 -4.06
CA LEU A 228 12.98 -18.10 -5.22
C LEU A 228 13.20 -16.62 -4.93
N ALA A 229 12.83 -16.13 -3.74
CA ALA A 229 13.05 -14.75 -3.35
C ALA A 229 14.54 -14.37 -3.45
N ARG A 230 15.43 -15.22 -2.93
CA ARG A 230 16.88 -15.02 -3.03
C ARG A 230 17.41 -15.17 -4.45
N GLN A 231 16.94 -16.18 -5.20
CA GLN A 231 17.41 -16.45 -6.56
C GLN A 231 17.15 -15.31 -7.53
N TYR A 232 15.98 -14.68 -7.41
CA TYR A 232 15.54 -13.60 -8.30
C TYR A 232 15.65 -12.21 -7.68
N ASP A 233 16.15 -12.10 -6.44
CA ASP A 233 16.27 -10.86 -5.67
C ASP A 233 14.94 -10.09 -5.57
N LEU A 234 13.83 -10.81 -5.35
CA LEU A 234 12.48 -10.28 -5.36
C LEU A 234 11.99 -9.89 -3.96
N PRO A 235 11.11 -8.89 -3.88
CA PRO A 235 10.38 -8.60 -2.66
C PRO A 235 9.45 -9.76 -2.26
N ILE A 236 9.11 -9.76 -0.98
CA ILE A 236 8.25 -10.76 -0.36
C ILE A 236 7.07 -10.03 0.29
N GLN A 237 5.89 -10.61 0.24
CA GLN A 237 4.75 -10.20 1.05
C GLN A 237 4.07 -11.42 1.67
N THR A 238 3.55 -11.25 2.88
CA THR A 238 2.75 -12.26 3.59
C THR A 238 2.00 -11.58 4.74
N HIS A 239 1.10 -12.30 5.40
CA HIS A 239 0.52 -11.90 6.68
C HIS A 239 1.43 -12.37 7.83
N VAL A 240 1.43 -11.63 8.92
CA VAL A 240 2.20 -11.99 10.12
C VAL A 240 1.45 -11.56 11.38
N SER A 241 1.27 -12.48 12.30
CA SER A 241 0.71 -12.20 13.63
C SER A 241 -0.55 -11.33 13.55
N GLU A 242 -1.45 -11.63 12.61
CA GLU A 242 -2.70 -10.90 12.40
C GLU A 242 -3.69 -11.18 13.50
N SER A 243 -3.83 -12.46 13.88
CA SER A 243 -4.82 -12.91 14.84
C SER A 243 -4.20 -13.88 15.86
N ASN A 244 -4.88 -14.04 17.00
CA ASN A 244 -4.49 -15.04 18.00
C ASN A 244 -4.43 -16.46 17.40
N TRP A 245 -5.33 -16.78 16.47
CA TRP A 245 -5.37 -18.09 15.82
C TRP A 245 -4.11 -18.33 14.96
N GLU A 246 -3.72 -17.39 14.11
CA GLU A 246 -2.53 -17.50 13.26
C GLU A 246 -1.27 -17.63 14.11
N HIS A 247 -1.13 -16.74 15.10
CA HIS A 247 0.00 -16.73 16.02
C HIS A 247 0.14 -18.04 16.79
N GLN A 248 -0.97 -18.57 17.34
CA GLN A 248 -0.97 -19.82 18.07
C GLN A 248 -0.69 -21.03 17.16
N TYR A 249 -1.20 -21.01 15.91
CA TYR A 249 -0.90 -22.05 14.92
C TYR A 249 0.62 -22.20 14.67
N ALA A 250 1.33 -21.09 14.54
CA ALA A 250 2.77 -21.12 14.36
C ALA A 250 3.50 -21.71 15.59
N ILE A 251 3.06 -21.35 16.80
CA ILE A 251 3.60 -21.90 18.06
C ILE A 251 3.34 -23.41 18.14
N ASP A 252 2.12 -23.87 17.84
CA ASP A 252 1.74 -25.28 17.94
C ASP A 252 2.50 -26.15 16.92
N ARG A 253 2.74 -25.61 15.71
CA ARG A 253 3.42 -26.35 14.63
C ARG A 253 4.95 -26.31 14.74
N PHE A 254 5.53 -25.17 15.12
CA PHE A 254 6.97 -24.93 15.04
C PHE A 254 7.64 -24.68 16.42
N GLY A 255 6.86 -24.49 17.48
CA GLY A 255 7.40 -24.08 18.77
C GLY A 255 7.94 -22.65 18.80
N MET A 256 7.61 -21.82 17.79
CA MET A 256 8.09 -20.44 17.66
C MET A 256 7.02 -19.52 17.07
N HIS A 257 7.18 -18.20 17.24
CA HIS A 257 6.28 -17.21 16.64
C HIS A 257 6.41 -17.20 15.12
N ASP A 258 5.34 -16.86 14.43
CA ASP A 258 5.27 -16.83 12.97
C ASP A 258 6.33 -15.92 12.31
N ALA A 259 6.68 -14.78 12.89
CA ALA A 259 7.79 -13.96 12.43
C ALA A 259 9.13 -14.74 12.43
N ALA A 260 9.39 -15.53 13.47
CA ALA A 260 10.59 -16.37 13.53
C ALA A 260 10.52 -17.55 12.55
N VAL A 261 9.31 -18.09 12.28
CA VAL A 261 9.10 -19.10 11.23
C VAL A 261 9.43 -18.53 9.85
N LEU A 262 8.96 -17.32 9.54
CA LEU A 262 9.27 -16.65 8.28
C LEU A 262 10.78 -16.41 8.13
N ASP A 263 11.47 -15.99 9.20
CA ASP A 263 12.93 -15.83 9.20
C ASP A 263 13.65 -17.17 8.95
N HIS A 264 13.20 -18.24 9.61
CA HIS A 264 13.76 -19.59 9.44
C HIS A 264 13.74 -20.04 7.97
N PHE A 265 12.67 -19.75 7.24
CA PHE A 265 12.54 -20.09 5.83
C PHE A 265 13.15 -19.05 4.87
N GLY A 266 13.78 -17.98 5.40
CA GLY A 266 14.42 -16.94 4.62
C GLY A 266 13.42 -16.01 3.92
N LEU A 267 12.27 -15.81 4.52
CA LEU A 267 11.17 -14.95 4.06
C LEU A 267 11.16 -13.58 4.75
N LEU A 268 12.04 -13.33 5.72
CA LEU A 268 12.30 -12.00 6.27
C LEU A 268 13.55 -11.40 5.63
N THR A 269 13.37 -10.35 4.85
CA THR A 269 14.43 -9.61 4.18
C THR A 269 14.13 -8.11 4.24
N GLU A 270 15.09 -7.29 3.87
CA GLU A 270 14.88 -5.83 3.74
C GLU A 270 13.80 -5.45 2.71
N LYS A 271 13.46 -6.39 1.80
CA LYS A 271 12.39 -6.22 0.79
C LYS A 271 11.09 -6.91 1.18
N ALA A 272 10.97 -7.41 2.42
CA ALA A 272 9.74 -8.05 2.89
C ALA A 272 8.75 -7.02 3.45
N VAL A 273 7.50 -7.12 3.04
CA VAL A 273 6.37 -6.36 3.56
C VAL A 273 5.39 -7.33 4.20
N LEU A 274 5.15 -7.17 5.49
CA LEU A 274 4.36 -8.07 6.32
C LEU A 274 3.08 -7.35 6.76
N ALA A 275 1.92 -7.91 6.45
CA ALA A 275 0.65 -7.31 6.81
C ALA A 275 0.29 -7.56 8.28
N HIS A 276 -0.38 -6.60 8.89
CA HIS A 276 -0.98 -6.59 10.23
C HIS A 276 0.00 -6.45 11.39
N GLY A 277 0.62 -7.54 11.87
CA GLY A 277 1.58 -7.50 12.98
C GLY A 277 0.97 -7.16 14.34
N THR A 278 -0.34 -7.33 14.53
CA THR A 278 -1.06 -6.89 15.75
C THR A 278 -0.69 -7.69 17.00
N GLN A 279 -0.22 -8.95 16.83
CA GLN A 279 0.17 -9.86 17.90
C GLN A 279 1.71 -9.98 18.06
N LEU A 280 2.50 -9.14 17.40
CA LEU A 280 3.97 -9.17 17.50
C LEU A 280 4.46 -8.84 18.91
N ALA A 281 5.21 -9.75 19.51
CA ALA A 281 5.93 -9.49 20.75
C ALA A 281 7.16 -8.60 20.51
N PRO A 282 7.73 -7.97 21.55
CA PRO A 282 8.91 -7.11 21.40
C PRO A 282 10.11 -7.80 20.72
N LYS A 283 10.29 -9.11 20.92
CA LYS A 283 11.34 -9.89 20.25
C LYS A 283 11.13 -10.00 18.74
N ASP A 284 9.84 -10.10 18.31
CA ASP A 284 9.48 -10.20 16.89
C ASP A 284 9.68 -8.84 16.21
N GLN A 285 9.27 -7.75 16.88
CA GLN A 285 9.52 -6.38 16.40
C GLN A 285 11.02 -6.09 16.26
N ALA A 286 11.86 -6.58 17.18
CA ALA A 286 13.30 -6.47 17.09
C ALA A 286 13.88 -7.28 15.91
N LEU A 287 13.35 -8.48 15.66
CA LEU A 287 13.73 -9.32 14.53
C LEU A 287 13.38 -8.65 13.19
N LEU A 288 12.17 -8.13 13.03
CA LEU A 288 11.77 -7.42 11.81
C LEU A 288 12.69 -6.21 11.53
N ARG A 289 13.01 -5.43 12.56
CA ARG A 289 13.93 -4.31 12.45
C ARG A 289 15.34 -4.75 12.04
N GLU A 290 15.85 -5.83 12.63
CA GLU A 290 17.17 -6.39 12.30
C GLU A 290 17.25 -6.84 10.84
N ARG A 291 16.17 -7.43 10.32
CA ARG A 291 16.06 -7.87 8.92
C ARG A 291 15.72 -6.71 7.95
N GLY A 292 15.33 -5.55 8.46
CA GLY A 292 14.90 -4.42 7.66
C GLY A 292 13.50 -4.59 7.05
N SER A 293 12.74 -5.58 7.51
CA SER A 293 11.40 -5.86 6.99
C SER A 293 10.40 -4.79 7.41
N ALA A 294 9.46 -4.45 6.52
CA ALA A 294 8.43 -3.45 6.74
C ALA A 294 7.10 -4.09 7.18
N LEU A 295 6.30 -3.32 7.92
CA LEU A 295 4.92 -3.68 8.29
C LEU A 295 3.92 -2.85 7.46
N ALA A 296 2.87 -3.51 6.96
CA ALA A 296 1.70 -2.87 6.41
C ALA A 296 0.62 -2.77 7.50
N HIS A 297 0.39 -1.57 8.01
CA HIS A 297 -0.68 -1.31 8.97
C HIS A 297 -2.02 -1.25 8.27
N CYS A 298 -2.96 -2.14 8.65
CA CYS A 298 -4.30 -2.26 8.07
C CYS A 298 -5.36 -1.91 9.13
N PRO A 299 -5.54 -0.63 9.49
CA PRO A 299 -6.29 -0.23 10.68
C PRO A 299 -7.76 -0.62 10.64
N ILE A 300 -8.41 -0.51 9.48
CA ILE A 300 -9.83 -0.87 9.31
C ILE A 300 -10.02 -2.37 9.51
N SER A 301 -9.27 -3.19 8.80
CA SER A 301 -9.34 -4.65 8.89
C SER A 301 -9.05 -5.17 10.30
N ASN A 302 -7.96 -4.69 10.90
CA ASN A 302 -7.58 -5.07 12.26
C ASN A 302 -8.70 -4.79 13.28
N ALA A 303 -9.42 -3.68 13.12
CA ALA A 303 -10.54 -3.31 14.00
C ALA A 303 -11.77 -4.21 13.77
N TYR A 304 -12.10 -4.49 12.49
CA TYR A 304 -13.27 -5.30 12.16
C TYR A 304 -13.16 -6.73 12.63
N PHE A 305 -12.01 -7.36 12.45
CA PHE A 305 -11.80 -8.73 12.94
C PHE A 305 -11.46 -8.81 14.43
N GLY A 306 -11.37 -7.67 15.12
CA GLY A 306 -11.01 -7.63 16.54
C GLY A 306 -9.59 -8.11 16.80
N ASN A 307 -8.70 -7.99 15.84
CA ASN A 307 -7.31 -8.48 15.93
C ASN A 307 -6.42 -7.58 16.79
N GLY A 308 -6.86 -6.35 17.10
CA GLY A 308 -6.14 -5.39 17.94
C GLY A 308 -5.71 -4.14 17.17
N VAL A 309 -4.90 -3.30 17.83
CA VAL A 309 -4.36 -2.04 17.25
C VAL A 309 -2.85 -2.12 17.22
N LEU A 310 -2.28 -2.03 16.02
CA LEU A 310 -0.83 -2.02 15.83
C LEU A 310 -0.20 -0.83 16.59
N PRO A 311 0.87 -1.05 17.39
CA PRO A 311 1.56 0.01 18.13
C PRO A 311 2.49 0.84 17.23
N VAL A 312 1.90 1.61 16.30
CA VAL A 312 2.63 2.31 15.23
C VAL A 312 3.67 3.28 15.79
N GLN A 313 3.31 4.07 16.82
CA GLN A 313 4.22 5.06 17.40
C GLN A 313 5.45 4.39 18.04
N GLU A 314 5.22 3.31 18.76
CA GLU A 314 6.27 2.52 19.40
C GLU A 314 7.20 1.85 18.36
N LEU A 315 6.62 1.32 17.29
CA LEU A 315 7.37 0.68 16.20
C LEU A 315 8.25 1.69 15.47
N LEU A 316 7.71 2.86 15.11
CA LEU A 316 8.48 3.92 14.45
C LEU A 316 9.58 4.45 15.36
N ALA A 317 9.29 4.67 16.65
CA ALA A 317 10.29 5.10 17.63
C ALA A 317 11.42 4.06 17.84
N ALA A 318 11.09 2.77 17.72
CA ALA A 318 12.07 1.69 17.76
C ALA A 318 12.87 1.54 16.46
N GLY A 319 12.52 2.26 15.39
CA GLY A 319 13.19 2.19 14.09
C GLY A 319 12.66 1.11 13.14
N ASN A 320 11.49 0.54 13.40
CA ASN A 320 10.81 -0.34 12.44
C ASN A 320 10.25 0.46 11.27
N GLN A 321 10.22 -0.13 10.09
CA GLN A 321 9.55 0.43 8.92
C GLN A 321 8.06 0.10 8.94
N VAL A 322 7.21 1.10 8.78
CA VAL A 322 5.75 0.94 8.74
C VAL A 322 5.19 1.78 7.61
N GLY A 323 4.29 1.20 6.83
CA GLY A 323 3.43 1.91 5.89
C GLY A 323 1.97 1.54 6.11
N LEU A 324 1.06 2.07 5.28
CA LEU A 324 -0.39 1.86 5.39
C LEU A 324 -0.87 0.89 4.31
N GLY A 325 -1.86 0.06 4.63
CA GLY A 325 -2.57 -0.80 3.71
C GLY A 325 -4.09 -0.73 3.93
N THR A 326 -4.88 -0.85 2.86
CA THR A 326 -6.34 -0.91 2.97
C THR A 326 -6.83 -2.29 3.38
N ASP A 327 -6.09 -3.30 3.00
CA ASP A 327 -6.51 -4.71 3.11
C ASP A 327 -7.90 -4.95 2.51
N ILE A 328 -8.14 -4.45 1.29
CA ILE A 328 -9.34 -4.85 0.56
C ILE A 328 -9.30 -6.37 0.36
N SER A 329 -10.30 -7.15 0.87
CA SER A 329 -11.54 -6.65 1.44
C SER A 329 -11.79 -7.07 2.91
N GLY A 330 -10.77 -7.39 3.70
CA GLY A 330 -10.88 -7.37 5.16
C GLY A 330 -11.11 -5.94 5.67
N GLY A 331 -10.54 -4.94 4.96
CA GLY A 331 -10.98 -3.55 5.03
C GLY A 331 -12.10 -3.27 4.03
N TYR A 332 -13.14 -2.56 4.43
CA TYR A 332 -14.29 -2.27 3.57
C TYR A 332 -14.05 -1.10 2.58
N SER A 333 -13.09 -0.24 2.87
CA SER A 333 -12.84 0.99 2.09
C SER A 333 -11.56 0.89 1.27
N PRO A 334 -11.64 1.15 -0.06
CA PRO A 334 -10.45 1.25 -0.92
C PRO A 334 -9.69 2.58 -0.74
N SER A 335 -10.22 3.49 0.09
CA SER A 335 -9.65 4.81 0.32
C SER A 335 -8.59 4.80 1.40
N LEU A 336 -7.35 5.16 1.06
CA LEU A 336 -6.32 5.38 2.07
C LEU A 336 -6.64 6.61 2.95
N TYR A 337 -7.48 7.56 2.50
CA TYR A 337 -7.99 8.62 3.39
C TYR A 337 -8.79 8.06 4.56
N ASP A 338 -9.62 7.06 4.34
CA ASP A 338 -10.35 6.41 5.44
C ASP A 338 -9.40 5.65 6.35
N ASN A 339 -8.44 4.92 5.78
CA ASN A 339 -7.48 4.16 6.55
C ASN A 339 -6.58 5.05 7.43
N LEU A 340 -6.08 6.18 6.92
CA LEU A 340 -5.27 7.10 7.73
C LEU A 340 -6.07 7.75 8.88
N ARG A 341 -7.36 8.05 8.68
CA ARG A 341 -8.27 8.54 9.73
C ARG A 341 -8.48 7.49 10.82
N HIS A 342 -8.69 6.22 10.40
CA HIS A 342 -8.82 5.10 11.33
C HIS A 342 -7.52 4.82 12.07
N ALA A 343 -6.37 4.91 11.42
CA ALA A 343 -5.07 4.77 12.07
C ALA A 343 -4.90 5.79 13.22
N VAL A 344 -5.24 7.06 12.97
CA VAL A 344 -5.21 8.11 14.00
C VAL A 344 -6.21 7.81 15.11
N ALA A 345 -7.49 7.54 14.78
CA ALA A 345 -8.55 7.33 15.77
C ALA A 345 -8.27 6.11 16.66
N LEU A 346 -7.88 4.98 16.07
CA LEU A 346 -7.56 3.76 16.82
C LEU A 346 -6.31 3.91 17.67
N SER A 347 -5.32 4.69 17.23
CA SER A 347 -4.16 5.01 18.07
C SER A 347 -4.53 5.77 19.35
N GLN A 348 -5.56 6.64 19.27
CA GLN A 348 -6.09 7.37 20.43
C GLN A 348 -6.83 6.40 21.36
N VAL A 349 -7.66 5.49 20.81
CA VAL A 349 -8.34 4.45 21.62
C VAL A 349 -7.29 3.57 22.33
N ARG A 350 -6.22 3.15 21.62
CA ARG A 350 -5.12 2.41 22.23
C ARG A 350 -4.44 3.19 23.36
N ASN A 351 -4.20 4.49 23.16
CA ASN A 351 -3.52 5.35 24.15
C ASN A 351 -4.34 5.53 25.43
N ASP A 352 -5.65 5.75 25.28
CA ASP A 352 -6.52 6.15 26.40
C ASP A 352 -7.25 4.94 27.05
N GLY A 353 -7.24 3.78 26.38
CA GLY A 353 -8.00 2.59 26.75
C GLY A 353 -9.47 2.65 26.32
N VAL A 354 -10.17 1.51 26.43
CA VAL A 354 -11.58 1.38 26.00
C VAL A 354 -12.57 1.55 27.16
N THR A 355 -12.11 1.48 28.39
CA THR A 355 -12.94 1.66 29.61
C THR A 355 -12.19 2.47 30.65
N THR A 356 -12.90 2.95 31.67
CA THR A 356 -12.29 3.66 32.82
C THR A 356 -11.36 2.79 33.66
N GLN A 357 -11.42 1.49 33.52
CA GLN A 357 -10.56 0.53 34.21
C GLN A 357 -9.36 0.08 33.37
N ASP A 358 -9.40 0.33 32.06
CA ASP A 358 -8.31 0.05 31.13
C ASP A 358 -7.46 1.33 30.97
N ALA A 359 -6.25 1.29 31.51
CA ALA A 359 -5.35 2.45 31.50
C ALA A 359 -4.79 2.78 30.11
N GLY A 360 -5.04 1.94 29.08
CA GLY A 360 -4.49 2.09 27.75
C GLY A 360 -2.95 2.00 27.71
N ALA A 361 -2.39 2.28 26.54
CA ALA A 361 -0.95 2.30 26.30
C ALA A 361 -0.51 3.77 26.02
N VAL A 362 -0.22 4.52 27.08
CA VAL A 362 0.15 5.94 26.99
C VAL A 362 1.38 6.12 26.09
N GLY A 363 1.30 7.08 25.15
CA GLY A 363 2.35 7.34 24.15
C GLY A 363 2.11 6.66 22.80
N SER A 364 0.97 5.96 22.62
CA SER A 364 0.62 5.29 21.37
C SER A 364 -0.01 6.17 20.31
N ARG A 365 -0.36 7.44 20.62
CA ARG A 365 -1.04 8.34 19.69
C ARG A 365 -0.15 8.67 18.51
N ILE A 366 -0.70 8.58 17.30
CA ILE A 366 -0.09 9.14 16.10
C ILE A 366 -0.84 10.40 15.64
N SER A 367 -0.13 11.30 14.97
CA SER A 367 -0.73 12.50 14.36
C SER A 367 -1.21 12.19 12.94
N MET A 368 -1.97 13.13 12.35
CA MET A 368 -2.32 13.07 10.92
C MET A 368 -1.08 13.16 10.03
N THR A 369 -0.05 13.90 10.44
CA THR A 369 1.26 13.93 9.78
C THR A 369 1.90 12.53 9.70
N THR A 370 1.86 11.80 10.83
CA THR A 370 2.37 10.41 10.86
C THR A 370 1.54 9.51 9.94
N ALA A 371 0.21 9.60 9.99
CA ALA A 371 -0.66 8.80 9.13
C ALA A 371 -0.42 9.08 7.63
N PHE A 372 -0.23 10.35 7.26
CA PHE A 372 0.12 10.75 5.90
C PHE A 372 1.49 10.20 5.46
N TYR A 373 2.48 10.24 6.34
CA TYR A 373 3.77 9.60 6.10
C TYR A 373 3.60 8.11 5.81
N LEU A 374 2.80 7.37 6.59
CA LEU A 374 2.55 5.94 6.37
C LEU A 374 1.94 5.67 4.98
N ALA A 375 0.98 6.50 4.56
CA ALA A 375 0.27 6.39 3.28
C ALA A 375 1.10 6.82 2.06
N THR A 376 2.27 7.43 2.27
CA THR A 376 3.10 8.02 1.21
C THR A 376 4.55 7.54 1.31
N LEU A 377 5.44 8.32 1.93
CA LEU A 377 6.86 8.04 2.05
C LEU A 377 7.18 6.74 2.82
N GLY A 378 6.39 6.41 3.84
CA GLY A 378 6.53 5.14 4.59
C GLY A 378 6.31 3.93 3.68
N GLY A 379 5.21 3.94 2.92
CA GLY A 379 4.92 2.92 1.92
C GLY A 379 5.97 2.85 0.79
N ALA A 380 6.40 4.01 0.30
CA ALA A 380 7.43 4.11 -0.73
C ALA A 380 8.77 3.48 -0.29
N ARG A 381 9.18 3.74 0.95
CA ARG A 381 10.40 3.14 1.55
C ARG A 381 10.27 1.63 1.69
N ALA A 382 9.11 1.14 2.14
CA ALA A 382 8.85 -0.29 2.27
C ALA A 382 8.95 -1.05 0.93
N LEU A 383 8.62 -0.39 -0.18
CA LEU A 383 8.73 -0.94 -1.54
C LEU A 383 10.04 -0.58 -2.26
N HIS A 384 10.93 0.19 -1.63
CA HIS A 384 12.16 0.72 -2.23
C HIS A 384 11.91 1.47 -3.55
N LEU A 385 10.77 2.21 -3.64
CA LEU A 385 10.39 2.96 -4.82
C LEU A 385 10.62 4.47 -4.64
N PRO A 386 11.06 5.19 -5.67
CA PRO A 386 11.25 6.64 -5.62
C PRO A 386 9.92 7.38 -5.86
N VAL A 387 8.94 7.15 -4.98
CA VAL A 387 7.60 7.77 -4.97
C VAL A 387 7.28 8.33 -3.58
N GLY A 388 6.09 8.87 -3.38
CA GLY A 388 5.59 9.25 -2.05
C GLY A 388 6.10 10.60 -1.54
N GLN A 389 6.78 11.39 -2.38
CA GLN A 389 7.22 12.77 -2.08
C GLN A 389 7.10 13.68 -3.30
N VAL A 390 6.82 14.96 -3.05
CA VAL A 390 6.98 16.03 -4.05
C VAL A 390 8.42 16.53 -3.92
N GLN A 391 9.35 15.82 -4.56
CA GLN A 391 10.78 16.08 -4.45
C GLN A 391 11.51 15.70 -5.75
N ALA A 392 12.55 16.46 -6.10
CA ALA A 392 13.40 16.14 -7.23
C ALA A 392 13.98 14.71 -7.15
N GLY A 393 13.93 13.99 -8.28
CA GLY A 393 14.34 12.59 -8.39
C GLY A 393 13.25 11.56 -8.13
N CYS A 394 12.15 11.93 -7.46
CA CYS A 394 10.98 11.08 -7.32
C CYS A 394 10.21 10.95 -8.64
N LEU A 395 9.51 9.85 -8.84
CA LEU A 395 8.52 9.73 -9.90
C LEU A 395 7.34 10.67 -9.58
N ALA A 396 6.79 11.30 -10.60
CA ALA A 396 5.68 12.22 -10.47
C ALA A 396 4.35 11.44 -10.33
N ASP A 397 4.20 10.77 -9.19
CA ASP A 397 2.97 10.12 -8.76
C ASP A 397 2.32 11.04 -7.73
N LEU A 398 1.28 11.79 -8.15
CA LEU A 398 0.74 12.94 -7.44
C LEU A 398 -0.78 12.92 -7.40
N GLN A 399 -1.35 13.64 -6.44
CA GLN A 399 -2.77 13.98 -6.35
C GLN A 399 -2.94 15.49 -6.39
N VAL A 400 -3.99 15.97 -7.08
CA VAL A 400 -4.48 17.34 -7.00
C VAL A 400 -5.83 17.30 -6.31
N VAL A 401 -5.97 18.03 -5.20
CA VAL A 401 -7.17 18.02 -4.36
C VAL A 401 -7.72 19.43 -4.21
N SER A 402 -9.05 19.60 -4.33
CA SER A 402 -9.68 20.89 -4.12
C SER A 402 -10.12 21.09 -2.67
N ASP A 403 -9.83 22.27 -2.15
CA ASP A 403 -10.30 22.76 -0.88
C ASP A 403 -11.63 23.50 -1.06
N ARG A 404 -12.74 22.83 -0.75
CA ARG A 404 -14.08 23.42 -0.90
C ARG A 404 -14.44 24.43 0.19
N PHE A 405 -13.66 24.48 1.25
CA PHE A 405 -13.98 25.29 2.43
C PHE A 405 -12.86 26.29 2.71
N THR A 406 -12.85 27.39 1.95
CA THR A 406 -11.94 28.51 2.24
C THR A 406 -12.21 29.05 3.64
N ARG A 407 -11.18 29.03 4.50
CA ARG A 407 -11.24 29.63 5.84
C ARG A 407 -10.23 30.76 5.94
N PRO A 408 -10.65 31.95 6.35
CA PRO A 408 -9.72 33.06 6.56
C PRO A 408 -8.69 32.74 7.65
N ALA A 409 -7.44 33.11 7.44
CA ALA A 409 -6.36 33.03 8.42
C ALA A 409 -6.04 31.62 8.97
N GLU A 410 -6.24 30.57 8.17
CA GLU A 410 -5.82 29.21 8.52
C GLU A 410 -4.30 29.05 8.31
N SER A 411 -3.61 28.39 9.25
CA SER A 411 -2.21 28.04 9.04
C SER A 411 -2.06 26.92 7.99
N PRO A 412 -0.91 26.81 7.29
CA PRO A 412 -0.67 25.71 6.38
C PRO A 412 -0.86 24.32 7.03
N GLN A 413 -0.47 24.17 8.29
CA GLN A 413 -0.65 22.92 9.05
C GLN A 413 -2.15 22.63 9.31
N ASP A 414 -2.93 23.63 9.73
CA ASP A 414 -4.38 23.46 9.96
C ASP A 414 -5.09 23.11 8.65
N ARG A 415 -4.71 23.75 7.53
CA ARG A 415 -5.24 23.44 6.20
C ARG A 415 -4.93 22.00 5.80
N PHE A 416 -3.68 21.56 5.98
CA PHE A 416 -3.26 20.19 5.70
C PHE A 416 -4.09 19.17 6.51
N GLU A 417 -4.17 19.34 7.84
CA GLU A 417 -4.90 18.41 8.70
C GLU A 417 -6.39 18.36 8.35
N ARG A 418 -7.01 19.52 8.15
CA ARG A 418 -8.41 19.60 7.76
C ARG A 418 -8.68 18.89 6.43
N LEU A 419 -7.84 19.09 5.43
CA LEU A 419 -7.97 18.43 4.13
C LEU A 419 -7.80 16.92 4.27
N MET A 420 -6.84 16.43 5.05
CA MET A 420 -6.70 14.99 5.31
C MET A 420 -7.95 14.38 5.94
N TYR A 421 -8.62 15.12 6.86
CA TYR A 421 -9.87 14.64 7.46
C TYR A 421 -11.10 14.76 6.55
N GLN A 422 -11.11 15.68 5.59
CA GLN A 422 -12.32 16.00 4.82
C GLN A 422 -12.29 15.51 3.37
N THR A 423 -11.13 15.24 2.81
CA THR A 423 -11.00 14.80 1.42
C THR A 423 -11.67 13.43 1.22
N THR A 424 -12.45 13.35 0.18
CA THR A 424 -13.04 12.11 -0.37
C THR A 424 -12.76 12.10 -1.88
N ALA A 425 -13.18 11.08 -2.61
CA ALA A 425 -13.06 11.03 -4.08
C ALA A 425 -13.65 12.27 -4.78
N ARG A 426 -14.61 12.97 -4.14
CA ARG A 426 -15.23 14.19 -4.71
C ARG A 426 -14.30 15.39 -4.75
N GLU A 427 -13.33 15.46 -3.85
CA GLU A 427 -12.33 16.55 -3.77
C GLU A 427 -11.11 16.25 -4.63
N LEU A 428 -10.87 14.99 -5.03
CA LEU A 428 -9.81 14.65 -5.98
C LEU A 428 -10.14 15.24 -7.35
N ARG A 429 -9.23 16.06 -7.89
CA ARG A 429 -9.35 16.68 -9.20
C ARG A 429 -8.54 15.93 -10.23
N GLN A 430 -7.30 15.62 -9.90
CA GLN A 430 -6.44 14.85 -10.78
C GLN A 430 -5.66 13.81 -9.96
N VAL A 431 -5.43 12.67 -10.58
CA VAL A 431 -4.43 11.71 -10.14
C VAL A 431 -3.43 11.54 -11.27
N ILE A 432 -2.17 11.71 -10.94
CA ILE A 432 -1.04 11.70 -11.87
C ILE A 432 -0.15 10.52 -11.50
N VAL A 433 0.21 9.69 -12.47
CA VAL A 433 1.14 8.57 -12.31
C VAL A 433 2.18 8.64 -13.40
N HIS A 434 3.44 8.57 -13.02
CA HIS A 434 4.57 8.68 -13.98
C HIS A 434 4.52 9.96 -14.82
N GLY A 435 4.02 11.06 -14.23
CA GLY A 435 3.86 12.35 -14.88
C GLY A 435 2.62 12.51 -15.75
N GLU A 436 1.86 11.45 -16.01
CA GLU A 436 0.65 11.45 -16.84
C GLU A 436 -0.61 11.48 -15.97
N THR A 437 -1.60 12.28 -16.38
CA THR A 437 -2.91 12.30 -15.70
C THR A 437 -3.70 11.06 -16.06
N VAL A 438 -3.99 10.23 -15.05
CA VAL A 438 -4.74 8.95 -15.18
C VAL A 438 -6.18 9.07 -14.73
N ILE A 439 -6.48 10.00 -13.83
CA ILE A 439 -7.84 10.40 -13.43
C ILE A 439 -7.93 11.93 -13.56
N ASP A 440 -8.98 12.41 -14.18
CA ASP A 440 -9.28 13.84 -14.33
C ASP A 440 -10.78 14.08 -14.05
N HIS A 441 -11.06 14.77 -12.94
CA HIS A 441 -12.37 15.22 -12.55
C HIS A 441 -12.52 16.75 -12.70
N ALA A 442 -11.67 17.37 -13.50
CA ALA A 442 -11.65 18.81 -13.77
C ALA A 442 -12.76 19.26 -14.75
N GLY A 443 -13.93 18.60 -14.69
CA GLY A 443 -15.12 18.93 -15.45
C GLY A 443 -16.24 19.50 -14.60
#